data_63cb2379748e7d314b17fa51a8cd0374
#
_entry.id   63cb2379748e7d314b17fa51a8cd0374
#
_cell.length_a   1.000
_cell.length_b   1.000
_cell.length_c   1.000
_cell.angle_alpha   90.00
_cell.angle_beta   90.00
_cell.angle_gamma   90.00
#
_symmetry.space_group_name_H-M   'P 1'
#
loop_
_entity.id
_entity.type
_entity.pdbx_description
1 polymer ?
#
loop_
_entity_poly.entity_id
_entity_poly.type
_entity_poly.pdbx_seq_one_letter_code
_entity_poly.pdbx_strand_id
1 'polypeptide(L)'
;MANNPVDAESEGLKGLGKGTKILVGVIIAIVLIALVAVFTLTIVVMETDAGGQFPYVTTYRVTLPDGEPVSIGNTRISVMAYENEVVTDVDGTKEKLVVGQQRVISPHKARVAALGIPVMDTDFQITLTYRGQTGKNANFDLTLKTSQQVPEVLLRRLLPQNMNAQPV
;
A
#
# COMPACT_ATOMS: atom_id res chain seq x y z
N MET A 1 39.30 12.63 33.13
CA MET A 1 39.61 11.73 31.98
C MET A 1 38.28 11.25 31.45
N ALA A 2 37.85 11.81 30.34
CA ALA A 2 36.58 11.48 29.73
C ALA A 2 36.80 10.30 28.77
N ASN A 3 36.16 9.16 29.07
CA ASN A 3 36.15 8.02 28.15
C ASN A 3 35.28 8.39 26.93
N ASN A 4 35.91 8.40 25.78
CA ASN A 4 35.24 8.66 24.49
C ASN A 4 34.46 7.43 24.10
N PRO A 5 33.13 7.51 23.83
CA PRO A 5 32.29 6.33 23.48
C PRO A 5 32.61 5.71 22.11
N VAL A 6 33.48 6.36 21.32
CA VAL A 6 33.83 5.87 19.95
C VAL A 6 34.82 4.70 20.02
N ASP A 7 35.52 4.47 21.12
CA ASP A 7 36.52 3.41 21.23
C ASP A 7 35.91 2.04 21.61
N ALA A 8 34.64 2.01 22.06
CA ALA A 8 33.98 0.77 22.50
C ALA A 8 33.53 -0.17 21.35
N GLU A 9 33.24 0.36 20.17
CA GLU A 9 32.81 -0.46 19.02
C GLU A 9 33.96 -1.17 18.30
N SER A 10 35.18 -0.65 18.43
CA SER A 10 36.34 -1.24 17.74
C SER A 10 36.95 -2.46 18.48
N GLU A 11 36.68 -2.64 19.77
CA GLU A 11 37.24 -3.73 20.56
C GLU A 11 36.52 -5.07 20.33
N GLY A 12 35.22 -5.07 19.98
CA GLY A 12 34.47 -6.31 19.76
C GLY A 12 34.94 -7.17 18.60
N LEU A 13 35.64 -6.60 17.62
CA LEU A 13 36.07 -7.27 16.40
C LEU A 13 37.52 -7.80 16.45
N LYS A 14 38.31 -7.41 17.44
CA LYS A 14 39.73 -7.77 17.53
C LYS A 14 39.98 -9.22 17.93
N GLY A 15 39.03 -9.89 18.57
CA GLY A 15 39.15 -11.28 19.03
C GLY A 15 38.66 -12.36 18.05
N LEU A 16 38.03 -11.97 16.93
CA LEU A 16 37.46 -12.94 15.98
C LEU A 16 38.52 -13.46 14.99
N GLY A 17 38.50 -14.76 14.75
CA GLY A 17 39.34 -15.39 13.70
C GLY A 17 39.02 -14.82 12.31
N LYS A 18 40.00 -14.92 11.37
CA LYS A 18 39.89 -14.33 10.02
C LYS A 18 38.60 -14.76 9.28
N GLY A 19 38.18 -16.03 9.44
CA GLY A 19 36.94 -16.56 8.86
C GLY A 19 35.68 -15.95 9.44
N THR A 20 35.65 -15.71 10.76
CA THR A 20 34.49 -15.10 11.44
C THR A 20 34.32 -13.64 11.05
N LYS A 21 35.39 -12.89 10.83
CA LYS A 21 35.33 -11.50 10.34
C LYS A 21 34.72 -11.41 8.94
N ILE A 22 35.07 -12.34 8.06
CA ILE A 22 34.51 -12.43 6.70
C ILE A 22 33.01 -12.76 6.78
N LEU A 23 32.65 -13.75 7.62
CA LEU A 23 31.24 -14.14 7.79
C LEU A 23 30.39 -12.97 8.31
N VAL A 24 30.85 -12.26 9.33
CA VAL A 24 30.16 -11.06 9.86
C VAL A 24 30.05 -9.98 8.80
N GLY A 25 31.11 -9.73 8.02
CA GLY A 25 31.07 -8.76 6.92
C GLY A 25 30.03 -9.12 5.85
N VAL A 26 29.92 -10.40 5.49
CA VAL A 26 28.90 -10.89 4.52
C VAL A 26 27.49 -10.72 5.07
N ILE A 27 27.25 -11.05 6.35
CA ILE A 27 25.95 -10.87 6.99
C ILE A 27 25.54 -9.38 6.99
N ILE A 28 26.45 -8.50 7.38
CA ILE A 28 26.20 -7.04 7.38
C ILE A 28 25.88 -6.56 5.96
N ALA A 29 26.62 -7.02 4.95
CA ALA A 29 26.37 -6.66 3.55
C ALA A 29 24.98 -7.11 3.09
N ILE A 30 24.58 -8.35 3.41
CA ILE A 30 23.23 -8.88 3.09
C ILE A 30 22.14 -8.04 3.76
N VAL A 31 22.31 -7.69 5.05
CA VAL A 31 21.35 -6.87 5.78
C VAL A 31 21.23 -5.48 5.16
N LEU A 32 22.35 -4.85 4.78
CA LEU A 32 22.34 -3.55 4.12
C LEU A 32 21.63 -3.61 2.75
N ILE A 33 21.91 -4.64 1.94
CA ILE A 33 21.25 -4.85 0.65
C ILE A 33 19.73 -5.03 0.86
N ALA A 34 19.33 -5.85 1.82
CA ALA A 34 17.92 -6.06 2.14
C ALA A 34 17.23 -4.75 2.58
N LEU A 35 17.92 -3.96 3.38
CA LEU A 35 17.44 -2.66 3.85
C LEU A 35 17.25 -1.69 2.68
N VAL A 36 18.23 -1.58 1.79
CA VAL A 36 18.13 -0.75 0.58
C VAL A 36 17.00 -1.26 -0.33
N ALA A 37 16.84 -2.57 -0.49
CA ALA A 37 15.77 -3.16 -1.30
C ALA A 37 14.38 -2.77 -0.77
N VAL A 38 14.18 -2.74 0.56
CA VAL A 38 12.90 -2.31 1.17
C VAL A 38 12.64 -0.82 0.93
N PHE A 39 13.66 0.03 0.99
CA PHE A 39 13.49 1.47 0.75
C PHE A 39 13.28 1.82 -0.74
N THR A 40 13.72 0.96 -1.65
CA THR A 40 13.58 1.14 -3.11
C THR A 40 12.37 0.44 -3.70
N LEU A 41 11.47 -0.12 -2.87
CA LEU A 41 10.23 -0.72 -3.32
C LEU A 41 9.36 0.30 -4.05
N THR A 42 9.09 0.04 -5.33
CA THR A 42 8.17 0.80 -6.18
C THR A 42 6.96 -0.06 -6.53
N ILE A 43 5.77 0.54 -6.54
CA ILE A 43 4.53 -0.10 -6.99
C ILE A 43 4.08 0.67 -8.23
N VAL A 44 3.98 -0.05 -9.35
CA VAL A 44 3.43 0.47 -10.61
C VAL A 44 2.08 -0.20 -10.84
N VAL A 45 1.05 0.60 -11.02
CA VAL A 45 -0.31 0.13 -11.32
C VAL A 45 -0.57 0.32 -12.81
N MET A 46 -1.11 -0.70 -13.45
CA MET A 46 -1.47 -0.74 -14.85
C MET A 46 -2.90 -1.22 -15.00
N GLU A 47 -3.59 -0.77 -16.04
CA GLU A 47 -4.89 -1.35 -16.42
C GLU A 47 -4.70 -2.80 -16.87
N THR A 48 -5.69 -3.63 -16.59
CA THR A 48 -5.69 -5.02 -17.02
C THR A 48 -7.10 -5.43 -17.48
N ASP A 49 -7.16 -6.16 -18.56
CA ASP A 49 -8.41 -6.78 -19.03
C ASP A 49 -8.68 -8.14 -18.36
N ALA A 50 -7.93 -8.46 -17.32
CA ALA A 50 -7.95 -9.77 -16.69
C ALA A 50 -9.30 -10.05 -16.02
N GLY A 51 -10.08 -10.93 -16.61
CA GLY A 51 -11.18 -11.65 -15.97
C GLY A 51 -10.64 -12.65 -14.93
N GLY A 52 -9.68 -12.24 -14.10
CA GLY A 52 -9.01 -13.11 -13.14
C GLY A 52 -9.89 -13.46 -11.95
N GLN A 53 -9.57 -14.58 -11.30
CA GLN A 53 -10.13 -14.90 -9.99
C GLN A 53 -9.37 -14.11 -8.93
N PHE A 54 -10.12 -13.50 -7.98
CA PHE A 54 -9.58 -12.72 -6.88
C PHE A 54 -9.92 -13.42 -5.54
N PRO A 55 -9.23 -14.51 -5.19
CA PRO A 55 -9.56 -15.32 -4.00
C PRO A 55 -9.18 -14.65 -2.68
N TYR A 56 -8.28 -13.67 -2.70
CA TYR A 56 -7.83 -12.99 -1.49
C TYR A 56 -8.57 -11.66 -1.34
N VAL A 57 -9.15 -11.44 -0.16
CA VAL A 57 -9.97 -10.27 0.13
C VAL A 57 -9.46 -9.59 1.39
N THR A 58 -9.23 -8.28 1.31
CA THR A 58 -8.87 -7.45 2.46
C THR A 58 -9.75 -6.20 2.44
N THR A 59 -10.34 -5.85 3.58
CA THR A 59 -11.22 -4.69 3.70
C THR A 59 -10.62 -3.66 4.64
N TYR A 60 -10.68 -2.39 4.20
CA TYR A 60 -10.28 -1.22 4.97
C TYR A 60 -11.47 -0.29 5.12
N ARG A 61 -11.63 0.28 6.31
CA ARG A 61 -12.47 1.44 6.49
C ARG A 61 -11.69 2.67 6.09
N VAL A 62 -12.23 3.45 5.16
CA VAL A 62 -11.56 4.64 4.61
C VAL A 62 -12.49 5.84 4.70
N THR A 63 -11.88 7.00 4.82
CA THR A 63 -12.58 8.28 4.86
C THR A 63 -12.08 9.13 3.70
N LEU A 64 -13.00 9.53 2.82
CA LEU A 64 -12.71 10.37 1.66
C LEU A 64 -13.20 11.80 1.93
N PRO A 65 -12.34 12.81 1.78
CA PRO A 65 -12.74 14.20 1.91
C PRO A 65 -13.67 14.61 0.76
N ASP A 66 -14.69 15.42 1.09
CA ASP A 66 -15.66 15.93 0.12
C ASP A 66 -14.99 16.87 -0.88
N GLY A 67 -15.18 16.62 -2.16
CA GLY A 67 -14.64 17.42 -3.27
C GLY A 67 -13.15 17.26 -3.55
N GLU A 68 -12.38 16.55 -2.72
CA GLU A 68 -10.96 16.35 -2.93
C GLU A 68 -10.68 15.02 -3.63
N PRO A 69 -9.89 15.01 -4.72
CA PRO A 69 -9.54 13.77 -5.39
C PRO A 69 -8.46 12.99 -4.62
N VAL A 70 -8.65 11.69 -4.56
CA VAL A 70 -7.68 10.73 -4.02
C VAL A 70 -7.28 9.76 -5.12
N SER A 71 -6.01 9.37 -5.21
CA SER A 71 -5.54 8.44 -6.22
C SER A 71 -5.05 7.14 -5.60
N ILE A 72 -5.58 6.01 -6.07
CA ILE A 72 -5.10 4.66 -5.74
C ILE A 72 -4.42 4.12 -6.98
N GLY A 73 -3.09 4.10 -6.99
CA GLY A 73 -2.35 3.85 -8.21
C GLY A 73 -2.67 4.88 -9.29
N ASN A 74 -3.18 4.44 -10.43
CA ASN A 74 -3.59 5.29 -11.56
C ASN A 74 -5.05 5.72 -11.50
N THR A 75 -5.86 5.10 -10.62
CA THR A 75 -7.29 5.40 -10.49
C THR A 75 -7.50 6.65 -9.64
N ARG A 76 -8.15 7.65 -10.21
CA ARG A 76 -8.53 8.88 -9.51
C ARG A 76 -9.95 8.76 -9.00
N ILE A 77 -10.15 8.94 -7.71
CA ILE A 77 -11.44 8.86 -7.05
C ILE A 77 -11.72 10.22 -6.41
N SER A 78 -12.86 10.81 -6.69
CA SER A 78 -13.38 11.95 -5.94
C SER A 78 -14.81 11.67 -5.52
N VAL A 79 -15.23 12.29 -4.43
CA VAL A 79 -16.56 12.11 -3.87
C VAL A 79 -17.19 13.47 -3.62
N MET A 80 -18.49 13.59 -3.87
CA MET A 80 -19.31 14.71 -3.47
C MET A 80 -20.47 14.17 -2.62
N ALA A 81 -20.44 14.51 -1.34
CA ALA A 81 -21.40 13.99 -0.37
C ALA A 81 -22.61 14.92 -0.24
N TYR A 82 -23.79 14.32 -0.22
CA TYR A 82 -25.07 14.94 0.05
C TYR A 82 -25.69 14.22 1.25
N GLU A 83 -26.73 14.77 1.86
CA GLU A 83 -27.27 14.29 3.14
C GLU A 83 -27.32 12.76 3.34
N ASN A 84 -27.89 12.00 2.38
CA ASN A 84 -28.03 10.54 2.48
C ASN A 84 -27.40 9.81 1.30
N GLU A 85 -26.70 10.50 0.44
CA GLU A 85 -26.15 9.95 -0.80
C GLU A 85 -24.78 10.56 -1.10
N VAL A 86 -24.03 9.89 -1.93
CA VAL A 86 -22.74 10.37 -2.41
C VAL A 86 -22.64 10.17 -3.92
N VAL A 87 -22.13 11.16 -4.61
CA VAL A 87 -21.71 11.00 -6.00
C VAL A 87 -20.22 10.66 -6.01
N THR A 88 -19.89 9.47 -6.45
CA THR A 88 -18.51 9.05 -6.66
C THR A 88 -18.12 9.28 -8.11
N ASP A 89 -17.00 9.92 -8.34
CA ASP A 89 -16.37 10.09 -9.65
C ASP A 89 -15.10 9.26 -9.67
N VAL A 90 -15.06 8.27 -10.53
CA VAL A 90 -13.88 7.40 -10.74
C VAL A 90 -13.44 7.57 -12.18
N ASP A 91 -12.27 8.15 -12.38
CA ASP A 91 -11.66 8.42 -13.70
C ASP A 91 -12.62 9.12 -14.67
N GLY A 92 -13.40 10.09 -14.16
CA GLY A 92 -14.38 10.86 -14.94
C GLY A 92 -15.75 10.23 -15.07
N THR A 93 -15.92 8.98 -14.61
CA THR A 93 -17.23 8.30 -14.59
C THR A 93 -17.92 8.54 -13.26
N LYS A 94 -19.08 9.18 -13.30
CA LYS A 94 -19.87 9.52 -12.12
C LYS A 94 -20.94 8.48 -11.83
N GLU A 95 -21.06 8.08 -10.58
CA GLU A 95 -22.10 7.18 -10.09
C GLU A 95 -22.58 7.66 -8.72
N LYS A 96 -23.90 7.62 -8.54
CA LYS A 96 -24.57 7.97 -7.28
C LYS A 96 -24.74 6.72 -6.44
N LEU A 97 -24.34 6.81 -5.16
CA LEU A 97 -24.50 5.74 -4.19
C LEU A 97 -25.30 6.21 -2.99
N VAL A 98 -26.20 5.36 -2.50
CA VAL A 98 -26.82 5.51 -1.17
C VAL A 98 -26.12 4.57 -0.18
N VAL A 99 -26.35 4.80 1.12
CA VAL A 99 -25.72 4.00 2.19
C VAL A 99 -26.00 2.52 1.97
N GLY A 100 -24.92 1.72 2.00
CA GLY A 100 -24.93 0.28 1.74
C GLY A 100 -24.73 -0.12 0.28
N GLN A 101 -24.86 0.79 -0.67
CA GLN A 101 -24.52 0.50 -2.06
C GLN A 101 -23.02 0.44 -2.30
N GLN A 102 -22.63 -0.34 -3.28
CA GLN A 102 -21.24 -0.55 -3.64
C GLN A 102 -20.98 -0.20 -5.11
N ARG A 103 -19.79 0.32 -5.36
CA ARG A 103 -19.25 0.55 -6.68
C ARG A 103 -18.02 -0.32 -6.88
N VAL A 104 -18.02 -1.11 -7.94
CA VAL A 104 -16.88 -1.92 -8.36
C VAL A 104 -16.06 -1.14 -9.36
N ILE A 105 -14.76 -1.01 -9.09
CA ILE A 105 -13.79 -0.37 -9.99
C ILE A 105 -13.17 -1.45 -10.86
N SER A 106 -12.90 -1.11 -12.12
CA SER A 106 -12.27 -2.03 -13.08
C SER A 106 -11.00 -2.67 -12.50
N PRO A 107 -10.70 -3.92 -12.83
CA PRO A 107 -9.51 -4.59 -12.34
C PRO A 107 -8.24 -3.91 -12.86
N HIS A 108 -7.20 -3.93 -12.03
CA HIS A 108 -5.88 -3.36 -12.31
C HIS A 108 -4.80 -4.39 -12.00
N LYS A 109 -3.62 -4.20 -12.58
CA LYS A 109 -2.42 -4.98 -12.26
C LYS A 109 -1.44 -4.11 -11.48
N ALA A 110 -1.00 -4.58 -10.32
CA ALA A 110 0.07 -3.98 -9.56
C ALA A 110 1.37 -4.77 -9.77
N ARG A 111 2.41 -4.09 -10.19
CA ARG A 111 3.77 -4.62 -10.26
C ARG A 111 4.61 -4.01 -9.14
N VAL A 112 5.13 -4.86 -8.28
CA VAL A 112 6.05 -4.48 -7.22
C VAL A 112 7.48 -4.75 -7.71
N ALA A 113 8.32 -3.73 -7.69
CA ALA A 113 9.73 -3.85 -8.04
C ALA A 113 10.62 -3.41 -6.87
N ALA A 114 11.72 -4.11 -6.64
CA ALA A 114 12.78 -3.74 -5.71
C ALA A 114 14.07 -3.55 -6.49
N LEU A 115 14.75 -2.42 -6.31
CA LEU A 115 15.96 -2.07 -7.07
C LEU A 115 15.76 -2.12 -8.60
N GLY A 116 14.52 -1.83 -9.07
CA GLY A 116 14.16 -1.92 -10.48
C GLY A 116 13.89 -3.33 -11.01
N ILE A 117 14.02 -4.36 -10.17
CA ILE A 117 13.74 -5.75 -10.53
C ILE A 117 12.29 -6.08 -10.10
N PRO A 118 11.43 -6.58 -11.01
CA PRO A 118 10.09 -7.00 -10.63
C PRO A 118 10.16 -8.21 -9.70
N VAL A 119 9.56 -8.10 -8.51
CA VAL A 119 9.55 -9.17 -7.49
C VAL A 119 8.17 -9.79 -7.34
N MET A 120 7.11 -9.07 -7.72
CA MET A 120 5.74 -9.55 -7.63
C MET A 120 4.84 -8.81 -8.62
N ASP A 121 3.98 -9.54 -9.32
CA ASP A 121 2.87 -9.01 -10.11
C ASP A 121 1.57 -9.57 -9.51
N THR A 122 0.57 -8.72 -9.29
CA THR A 122 -0.75 -9.15 -8.80
C THR A 122 -1.86 -8.37 -9.48
N ASP A 123 -2.91 -9.05 -9.89
CA ASP A 123 -4.12 -8.40 -10.32
C ASP A 123 -4.98 -8.09 -9.10
N PHE A 124 -5.62 -6.93 -9.10
CA PHE A 124 -6.49 -6.52 -8.00
C PHE A 124 -7.72 -5.78 -8.51
N GLN A 125 -8.80 -5.87 -7.73
CA GLN A 125 -10.04 -5.16 -7.95
C GLN A 125 -10.44 -4.42 -6.69
N ILE A 126 -10.92 -3.19 -6.85
CA ILE A 126 -11.38 -2.35 -5.75
C ILE A 126 -12.90 -2.33 -5.77
N THR A 127 -13.51 -2.49 -4.60
CA THR A 127 -14.94 -2.25 -4.38
C THR A 127 -15.09 -1.22 -3.26
N LEU A 128 -15.82 -0.15 -3.52
CA LEU A 128 -16.16 0.88 -2.55
C LEU A 128 -17.61 0.66 -2.10
N THR A 129 -17.84 0.46 -0.80
CA THR A 129 -19.19 0.39 -0.21
C THR A 129 -19.42 1.63 0.63
N TYR A 130 -20.39 2.45 0.25
CA TYR A 130 -20.71 3.68 0.99
C TYR A 130 -21.35 3.39 2.34
N ARG A 131 -20.82 3.98 3.41
CA ARG A 131 -21.27 3.79 4.80
C ARG A 131 -21.93 5.00 5.42
N GLY A 132 -21.98 6.11 4.69
CA GLY A 132 -22.54 7.36 5.18
C GLY A 132 -21.49 8.45 5.31
N GLN A 133 -21.91 9.61 5.84
CA GLN A 133 -21.09 10.80 5.95
C GLN A 133 -20.85 11.15 7.43
N THR A 134 -19.68 11.69 7.72
CA THR A 134 -19.35 12.28 9.03
C THR A 134 -18.72 13.65 8.80
N GLY A 135 -19.45 14.71 9.13
CA GLY A 135 -19.04 16.07 8.84
C GLY A 135 -18.91 16.31 7.33
N LYS A 136 -17.74 16.70 6.86
CA LYS A 136 -17.42 16.91 5.44
C LYS A 136 -16.77 15.69 4.77
N ASN A 137 -16.78 14.53 5.41
CA ASN A 137 -16.10 13.36 4.92
C ASN A 137 -17.10 12.23 4.65
N ALA A 138 -16.92 11.54 3.53
CA ALA A 138 -17.67 10.35 3.19
C ALA A 138 -16.90 9.09 3.66
N ASN A 139 -17.59 8.19 4.37
CA ASN A 139 -17.03 6.95 4.88
C ASN A 139 -17.35 5.81 3.94
N PHE A 140 -16.34 4.99 3.64
CA PHE A 140 -16.48 3.81 2.82
C PHE A 140 -15.80 2.60 3.46
N ASP A 141 -16.32 1.40 3.19
CA ASP A 141 -15.53 0.20 3.28
C ASP A 141 -14.92 -0.05 1.89
N LEU A 142 -13.60 0.01 1.81
CA LEU A 142 -12.81 -0.27 0.61
C LEU A 142 -12.37 -1.73 0.68
N THR A 143 -12.90 -2.54 -0.21
CA THR A 143 -12.54 -3.95 -0.33
C THR A 143 -11.57 -4.12 -1.48
N LEU A 144 -10.37 -4.59 -1.17
CA LEU A 144 -9.34 -5.00 -2.11
C LEU A 144 -9.42 -6.50 -2.31
N LYS A 145 -9.68 -6.92 -3.54
CA LYS A 145 -9.63 -8.31 -3.96
C LYS A 145 -8.38 -8.52 -4.80
N THR A 146 -7.56 -9.52 -4.49
CA THR A 146 -6.30 -9.76 -5.19
C THR A 146 -6.22 -11.19 -5.72
N SER A 147 -5.48 -11.37 -6.82
CA SER A 147 -5.28 -12.69 -7.45
C SER A 147 -4.34 -13.58 -6.65
N GLN A 148 -3.48 -13.01 -5.82
CA GLN A 148 -2.57 -13.72 -4.92
C GLN A 148 -2.47 -13.01 -3.58
N GLN A 149 -1.97 -13.73 -2.57
CA GLN A 149 -1.78 -13.16 -1.25
C GLN A 149 -0.72 -12.06 -1.28
N VAL A 150 -1.12 -10.85 -0.90
CA VAL A 150 -0.25 -9.66 -0.84
C VAL A 150 0.01 -9.30 0.62
N PRO A 151 1.27 -9.10 1.02
CA PRO A 151 1.59 -8.61 2.36
C PRO A 151 0.91 -7.27 2.67
N GLU A 152 0.36 -7.14 3.87
CA GLU A 152 -0.39 -5.94 4.30
C GLU A 152 0.43 -4.65 4.14
N VAL A 153 1.73 -4.70 4.37
CA VAL A 153 2.64 -3.56 4.19
C VAL A 153 2.61 -3.02 2.75
N LEU A 154 2.47 -3.89 1.74
CA LEU A 154 2.36 -3.48 0.34
C LEU A 154 0.97 -2.92 0.04
N LEU A 155 -0.09 -3.53 0.59
CA LEU A 155 -1.46 -3.00 0.45
C LEU A 155 -1.57 -1.60 1.05
N ARG A 156 -1.00 -1.37 2.22
CA ARG A 156 -0.97 -0.04 2.85
C ARG A 156 -0.19 1.01 2.05
N ARG A 157 0.85 0.61 1.31
CA ARG A 157 1.58 1.53 0.42
C ARG A 157 0.79 1.89 -0.84
N LEU A 158 -0.13 1.03 -1.27
CA LEU A 158 -1.05 1.32 -2.38
C LEU A 158 -2.09 2.37 -2.00
N LEU A 159 -2.49 2.41 -0.70
CA LEU A 159 -3.50 3.33 -0.20
C LEU A 159 -2.86 4.66 0.21
N PRO A 160 -3.33 5.80 -0.31
CA PRO A 160 -2.82 7.10 0.05
C PRO A 160 -3.14 7.45 1.52
N GLN A 161 -2.24 8.17 2.16
CA GLN A 161 -2.35 8.49 3.60
C GLN A 161 -3.56 9.35 3.94
N ASN A 162 -4.02 10.18 3.01
CA ASN A 162 -5.19 11.05 3.19
C ASN A 162 -6.54 10.31 3.24
N MET A 163 -6.57 8.99 2.98
CA MET A 163 -7.77 8.15 3.12
C MET A 163 -8.00 7.65 4.55
N ASN A 164 -7.06 7.85 5.49
CA ASN A 164 -7.14 7.32 6.85
C ASN A 164 -7.57 5.84 6.91
N ALA A 165 -6.96 5.01 6.06
CA ALA A 165 -7.33 3.61 5.91
C ALA A 165 -7.04 2.80 7.19
N GLN A 166 -8.06 2.15 7.74
CA GLN A 166 -7.98 1.28 8.90
C GLN A 166 -8.47 -0.13 8.52
N PRO A 167 -7.74 -1.20 8.81
CA PRO A 167 -8.20 -2.56 8.56
C PRO A 167 -9.48 -2.84 9.37
N VAL A 168 -10.40 -3.59 8.78
CA VAL A 168 -11.69 -3.98 9.40
C VAL A 168 -11.64 -5.44 9.80
#